data_b8a9c5d06928fe320fc02ad526cd8faf
#
_entry.id   b8a9c5d06928fe320fc02ad526cd8faf
#
_cell.length_a   1.000
_cell.length_b   1.000
_cell.length_c   1.000
_cell.angle_alpha   90.00
_cell.angle_beta   90.00
_cell.angle_gamma   90.00
#
_symmetry.space_group_name_H-M   'P 1'
#
loop_
_entity.id
_entity.type
_entity.pdbx_description
1 polymer ?
#
loop_
_entity_poly.entity_id
_entity_poly.type
_entity_poly.pdbx_seq_one_letter_code
_entity_poly.pdbx_strand_id
1 'polypeptide(L)'
;MWKKIKSAQEQKNTFRIKKELWIPVFVLMIGLVVLVNIGIRADSSQRDLIRSRAELNAVTYADHMKADIVRGIDITNTFEQIVISENGKISMFSKVAENMMADYVQSIQIAPDGVVTEIYPEDGNKAGKIDLIHDKERGKISCYARDNDVITMQGPFSLKQGGTGIAVRNPVYVEQKNGERTFLGFTIVIIRVPDIFADSIKSLTDFSYEYKLSKSIAPWDETYEEVYGSVVEMIDPVT
;
A
#
# COMPACT_ATOMS: atom_id res chain seq x y z
N MET A 1 5.91 92.31 -7.50
CA MET A 1 6.49 91.48 -8.60
C MET A 1 7.43 90.40 -8.13
N TRP A 2 8.25 90.56 -7.12
CA TRP A 2 9.23 89.60 -6.58
C TRP A 2 8.63 88.40 -5.86
N LYS A 3 7.52 88.53 -5.18
CA LYS A 3 6.85 87.38 -4.48
C LYS A 3 6.27 86.33 -5.42
N LYS A 4 5.82 86.70 -6.64
CA LYS A 4 5.27 85.74 -7.60
C LYS A 4 6.38 84.90 -8.26
N ILE A 5 7.64 85.48 -8.41
CA ILE A 5 8.73 84.79 -9.00
C ILE A 5 9.34 83.77 -8.05
N LYS A 6 9.36 84.02 -6.72
CA LYS A 6 9.81 83.06 -5.72
C LYS A 6 8.84 81.89 -5.57
N SER A 7 7.54 82.10 -5.62
CA SER A 7 6.56 81.03 -5.52
C SER A 7 6.56 80.09 -6.74
N ALA A 8 6.80 80.65 -7.93
CA ALA A 8 6.92 79.88 -9.18
C ALA A 8 8.24 79.03 -9.23
N GLN A 9 9.29 79.54 -8.61
CA GLN A 9 10.60 78.83 -8.54
C GLN A 9 10.57 77.73 -7.45
N GLU A 10 9.91 77.95 -6.33
CA GLU A 10 9.67 76.93 -5.32
C GLU A 10 8.74 75.79 -5.82
N GLN A 11 7.69 76.17 -6.58
CA GLN A 11 6.79 75.21 -7.18
C GLN A 11 7.46 74.36 -8.30
N LYS A 12 8.39 74.95 -9.09
CA LYS A 12 9.16 74.23 -10.05
C LYS A 12 10.18 73.27 -9.41
N ASN A 13 10.82 73.68 -8.31
CA ASN A 13 11.78 72.84 -7.58
C ASN A 13 11.08 71.67 -6.87
N THR A 14 9.91 71.87 -6.25
CA THR A 14 9.13 70.78 -5.61
C THR A 14 8.61 69.79 -6.66
N PHE A 15 8.28 70.23 -7.86
CA PHE A 15 7.86 69.35 -8.96
C PHE A 15 9.04 68.58 -9.55
N ARG A 16 10.21 69.14 -9.59
CA ARG A 16 11.45 68.50 -10.07
C ARG A 16 11.94 67.46 -9.04
N ILE A 17 11.91 67.74 -7.76
CA ILE A 17 12.25 66.77 -6.69
C ILE A 17 11.28 65.58 -6.73
N LYS A 18 9.97 65.81 -6.94
CA LYS A 18 9.01 64.74 -7.12
C LYS A 18 9.32 63.82 -8.31
N LYS A 19 9.75 64.40 -9.43
CA LYS A 19 10.07 63.66 -10.64
C LYS A 19 11.36 62.84 -10.51
N GLU A 20 12.35 63.33 -9.80
CA GLU A 20 13.59 62.62 -9.52
C GLU A 20 13.44 61.47 -8.53
N LEU A 21 12.44 61.53 -7.66
CA LEU A 21 12.11 60.43 -6.72
C LEU A 21 11.36 59.26 -7.40
N TRP A 22 10.72 59.50 -8.55
CA TRP A 22 9.95 58.43 -9.23
C TRP A 22 10.86 57.35 -9.84
N ILE A 23 12.03 57.68 -10.30
CA ILE A 23 12.99 56.76 -10.92
C ILE A 23 13.47 55.71 -9.88
N PRO A 24 14.01 56.11 -8.71
CA PRO A 24 14.42 55.15 -7.70
C PRO A 24 13.28 54.32 -7.15
N VAL A 25 12.07 54.88 -6.97
CA VAL A 25 10.88 54.15 -6.58
C VAL A 25 10.47 53.09 -7.61
N PHE A 26 10.53 53.43 -8.89
CA PHE A 26 10.24 52.51 -9.99
C PHE A 26 11.27 51.39 -10.07
N VAL A 27 12.56 51.67 -9.90
CA VAL A 27 13.62 50.68 -9.85
C VAL A 27 13.43 49.73 -8.65
N LEU A 28 13.07 50.28 -7.48
CA LEU A 28 12.81 49.51 -6.30
C LEU A 28 11.58 48.60 -6.49
N MET A 29 10.50 49.07 -7.09
CA MET A 29 9.33 48.29 -7.43
C MET A 29 9.67 47.13 -8.39
N ILE A 30 10.44 47.38 -9.42
CA ILE A 30 10.90 46.32 -10.34
C ILE A 30 11.76 45.30 -9.58
N GLY A 31 12.70 45.77 -8.76
CA GLY A 31 13.54 44.90 -7.93
C GLY A 31 12.70 44.00 -7.01
N LEU A 32 11.67 44.58 -6.38
CA LEU A 32 10.75 43.84 -5.54
C LEU A 32 9.97 42.77 -6.33
N VAL A 33 9.44 43.12 -7.48
CA VAL A 33 8.72 42.17 -8.36
C VAL A 33 9.65 41.03 -8.81
N VAL A 34 10.89 41.32 -9.15
CA VAL A 34 11.88 40.30 -9.51
C VAL A 34 12.17 39.38 -8.33
N LEU A 35 12.41 39.92 -7.12
CA LEU A 35 12.64 39.14 -5.91
C LEU A 35 11.45 38.24 -5.56
N VAL A 36 10.24 38.77 -5.65
CA VAL A 36 9.02 37.97 -5.41
C VAL A 36 8.89 36.83 -6.43
N ASN A 37 9.15 37.11 -7.72
CA ASN A 37 9.13 36.06 -8.76
C ASN A 37 10.20 34.99 -8.54
N ILE A 38 11.42 35.38 -8.12
CA ILE A 38 12.48 34.42 -7.77
C ILE A 38 12.04 33.58 -6.58
N GLY A 39 11.46 34.18 -5.53
CA GLY A 39 10.96 33.47 -4.36
C GLY A 39 9.87 32.45 -4.71
N ILE A 40 8.89 32.83 -5.52
CA ILE A 40 7.81 31.95 -5.96
C ILE A 40 8.37 30.76 -6.78
N ARG A 41 9.30 31.04 -7.70
CA ARG A 41 9.93 29.98 -8.53
C ARG A 41 10.79 29.04 -7.70
N ALA A 42 11.53 29.56 -6.72
CA ALA A 42 12.33 28.74 -5.82
C ALA A 42 11.44 27.81 -4.96
N ASP A 43 10.33 28.34 -4.43
CA ASP A 43 9.35 27.55 -3.64
C ASP A 43 8.70 26.46 -4.50
N SER A 44 8.24 26.80 -5.72
CA SER A 44 7.64 25.79 -6.62
C SER A 44 8.65 24.70 -7.00
N SER A 45 9.88 25.07 -7.33
CA SER A 45 10.93 24.10 -7.67
C SER A 45 11.27 23.16 -6.50
N GLN A 46 11.27 23.68 -5.26
CA GLN A 46 11.48 22.83 -4.07
C GLN A 46 10.30 21.89 -3.84
N ARG A 47 9.07 22.34 -4.02
CA ARG A 47 7.87 21.49 -3.92
C ARG A 47 7.89 20.38 -4.96
N ASP A 48 8.20 20.70 -6.22
CA ASP A 48 8.29 19.72 -7.29
C ASP A 48 9.35 18.66 -7.00
N LEU A 49 10.50 19.06 -6.44
CA LEU A 49 11.57 18.14 -6.06
C LEU A 49 11.14 17.21 -4.90
N ILE A 50 10.47 17.76 -3.89
CA ILE A 50 9.94 16.96 -2.75
C ILE A 50 8.90 15.97 -3.25
N ARG A 51 7.96 16.43 -4.11
CA ARG A 51 6.93 15.57 -4.69
C ARG A 51 7.55 14.44 -5.52
N SER A 52 8.48 14.75 -6.41
CA SER A 52 9.17 13.74 -7.23
C SER A 52 9.92 12.70 -6.39
N ARG A 53 10.54 13.12 -5.28
CA ARG A 53 11.17 12.19 -4.33
C ARG A 53 10.13 11.31 -3.61
N ALA A 54 9.02 11.90 -3.22
CA ALA A 54 7.93 11.15 -2.58
C ALA A 54 7.33 10.11 -3.54
N GLU A 55 7.10 10.48 -4.81
CA GLU A 55 6.64 9.57 -5.87
C GLU A 55 7.60 8.40 -6.07
N LEU A 56 8.91 8.68 -6.21
CA LEU A 56 9.91 7.63 -6.35
C LEU A 56 9.95 6.68 -5.15
N ASN A 57 9.88 7.23 -3.95
CA ASN A 57 9.84 6.44 -2.73
C ASN A 57 8.56 5.62 -2.61
N ALA A 58 7.40 6.18 -2.98
CA ALA A 58 6.13 5.47 -2.98
C ALA A 58 6.20 4.23 -3.88
N VAL A 59 6.71 4.37 -5.11
CA VAL A 59 6.92 3.24 -6.03
C VAL A 59 7.87 2.20 -5.43
N THR A 60 9.01 2.64 -4.89
CA THR A 60 10.01 1.75 -4.31
C THR A 60 9.44 0.93 -3.13
N TYR A 61 8.72 1.58 -2.22
CA TYR A 61 8.12 0.88 -1.08
C TYR A 61 6.93 0.01 -1.47
N ALA A 62 6.15 0.41 -2.48
CA ALA A 62 5.10 -0.42 -3.04
C ALA A 62 5.68 -1.72 -3.65
N ASP A 63 6.80 -1.64 -4.36
CA ASP A 63 7.48 -2.81 -4.91
C ASP A 63 8.05 -3.71 -3.81
N HIS A 64 8.61 -3.15 -2.74
CA HIS A 64 9.05 -3.93 -1.58
C HIS A 64 7.87 -4.65 -0.91
N MET A 65 6.77 -3.95 -0.63
CA MET A 65 5.57 -4.54 -0.04
C MET A 65 4.96 -5.62 -0.94
N LYS A 66 5.00 -5.43 -2.25
CA LYS A 66 4.59 -6.46 -3.22
C LYS A 66 5.47 -7.70 -3.12
N ALA A 67 6.79 -7.53 -3.01
CA ALA A 67 7.72 -8.65 -2.81
C ALA A 67 7.47 -9.38 -1.48
N ASP A 68 7.11 -8.64 -0.42
CA ASP A 68 6.74 -9.23 0.87
C ASP A 68 5.48 -10.11 0.75
N ILE A 69 4.46 -9.65 0.04
CA ILE A 69 3.26 -10.44 -0.25
C ILE A 69 3.59 -11.69 -1.05
N VAL A 70 4.47 -11.59 -2.05
CA VAL A 70 4.90 -12.74 -2.86
C VAL A 70 5.55 -13.82 -1.98
N ARG A 71 6.36 -13.45 -0.97
CA ARG A 71 6.89 -14.42 -0.01
C ARG A 71 5.79 -15.20 0.74
N GLY A 72 4.70 -14.52 1.10
CA GLY A 72 3.53 -15.18 1.69
C GLY A 72 2.81 -16.11 0.71
N ILE A 73 2.73 -15.72 -0.57
CA ILE A 73 2.15 -16.56 -1.64
C ILE A 73 3.02 -17.80 -1.87
N ASP A 74 4.34 -17.68 -1.86
CA ASP A 74 5.28 -18.79 -2.09
C ASP A 74 5.14 -19.91 -1.06
N ILE A 75 4.69 -19.59 0.15
CA ILE A 75 4.33 -20.63 1.14
C ILE A 75 3.18 -21.48 0.59
N THR A 76 2.13 -20.87 0.05
CA THR A 76 0.99 -21.63 -0.52
C THR A 76 1.40 -22.44 -1.73
N ASN A 77 2.25 -21.91 -2.60
CA ASN A 77 2.79 -22.61 -3.77
C ASN A 77 3.61 -23.84 -3.37
N THR A 78 4.43 -23.71 -2.32
CA THR A 78 5.21 -24.85 -1.81
C THR A 78 4.30 -25.94 -1.28
N PHE A 79 3.27 -25.61 -0.49
CA PHE A 79 2.30 -26.57 0.00
C PHE A 79 1.48 -27.18 -1.13
N GLU A 80 1.12 -26.44 -2.17
CA GLU A 80 0.46 -26.95 -3.36
C GLU A 80 1.27 -28.10 -4.00
N GLN A 81 2.56 -27.90 -4.22
CA GLN A 81 3.43 -28.93 -4.80
C GLN A 81 3.50 -30.19 -3.91
N ILE A 82 3.51 -30.03 -2.59
CA ILE A 82 3.52 -31.17 -1.65
C ILE A 82 2.16 -31.90 -1.71
N VAL A 83 1.04 -31.16 -1.68
CA VAL A 83 -0.32 -31.74 -1.79
C VAL A 83 -0.48 -32.54 -3.08
N ILE A 84 0.00 -32.01 -4.21
CA ILE A 84 -0.03 -32.71 -5.50
C ILE A 84 0.83 -33.98 -5.45
N SER A 85 2.07 -33.89 -4.93
CA SER A 85 3.00 -35.04 -4.88
C SER A 85 2.52 -36.16 -3.96
N GLU A 86 1.77 -35.84 -2.91
CA GLU A 86 1.23 -36.78 -1.92
C GLU A 86 -0.26 -37.12 -2.14
N ASN A 87 -0.80 -36.86 -3.34
CA ASN A 87 -2.18 -37.16 -3.73
C ASN A 87 -3.25 -36.58 -2.76
N GLY A 88 -3.14 -35.30 -2.42
CA GLY A 88 -4.14 -34.58 -1.65
C GLY A 88 -3.93 -34.58 -0.12
N LYS A 89 -2.85 -35.17 0.36
CA LYS A 89 -2.50 -35.20 1.80
C LYS A 89 -1.06 -34.73 2.00
N ILE A 90 -0.75 -34.30 3.22
CA ILE A 90 0.63 -33.99 3.62
C ILE A 90 0.99 -34.84 4.83
N SER A 91 1.81 -35.87 4.62
CA SER A 91 2.15 -36.88 5.64
C SER A 91 2.84 -36.31 6.89
N MET A 92 3.44 -35.14 6.79
CA MET A 92 4.15 -34.48 7.90
C MET A 92 3.78 -32.98 7.95
N PHE A 93 2.50 -32.67 7.79
CA PHE A 93 2.02 -31.29 7.68
C PHE A 93 2.57 -30.38 8.78
N SER A 94 2.40 -30.71 10.04
CA SER A 94 2.83 -29.86 11.16
C SER A 94 4.33 -29.57 11.14
N LYS A 95 5.16 -30.55 10.78
CA LYS A 95 6.60 -30.37 10.72
C LYS A 95 7.04 -29.51 9.52
N VAL A 96 6.39 -29.69 8.38
CA VAL A 96 6.65 -28.84 7.20
C VAL A 96 6.19 -27.42 7.48
N ALA A 97 5.01 -27.25 8.03
CA ALA A 97 4.45 -25.97 8.38
C ALA A 97 5.31 -25.22 9.42
N GLU A 98 5.78 -25.93 10.46
CA GLU A 98 6.70 -25.37 11.47
C GLU A 98 7.94 -24.76 10.84
N ASN A 99 8.57 -25.46 9.88
CA ASN A 99 9.76 -24.97 9.19
C ASN A 99 9.51 -23.79 8.25
N MET A 100 8.27 -23.56 7.88
CA MET A 100 7.86 -22.46 7.01
C MET A 100 7.22 -21.28 7.75
N MET A 101 7.11 -21.37 9.07
CA MET A 101 6.63 -20.25 9.89
C MET A 101 7.62 -19.10 9.86
N ALA A 102 7.10 -17.89 9.77
CA ALA A 102 7.83 -16.64 9.91
C ALA A 102 7.04 -15.70 10.83
N ASP A 103 7.68 -14.65 11.33
CA ASP A 103 7.06 -13.74 12.30
C ASP A 103 5.74 -13.12 11.79
N TYR A 104 5.63 -12.94 10.48
CA TYR A 104 4.42 -12.42 9.83
C TYR A 104 3.38 -13.51 9.48
N VAL A 105 3.68 -14.81 9.66
CA VAL A 105 2.75 -15.90 9.38
C VAL A 105 1.97 -16.25 10.63
N GLN A 106 0.66 -16.04 10.60
CA GLN A 106 -0.23 -16.42 11.70
C GLN A 106 -0.55 -17.91 11.71
N SER A 107 -0.84 -18.49 10.55
CA SER A 107 -1.10 -19.91 10.39
C SER A 107 -0.96 -20.36 8.94
N ILE A 108 -0.66 -21.63 8.77
CA ILE A 108 -0.70 -22.36 7.50
C ILE A 108 -1.82 -23.40 7.60
N GLN A 109 -2.62 -23.58 6.55
CA GLN A 109 -3.81 -24.41 6.58
C GLN A 109 -3.96 -25.19 5.27
N ILE A 110 -4.53 -26.38 5.36
CA ILE A 110 -4.93 -27.21 4.22
C ILE A 110 -6.43 -27.46 4.29
N ALA A 111 -7.11 -27.29 3.16
CA ALA A 111 -8.54 -27.43 3.04
C ALA A 111 -8.92 -28.35 1.86
N PRO A 112 -8.82 -29.68 2.01
CA PRO A 112 -9.33 -30.62 1.01
C PRO A 112 -10.81 -30.36 0.73
N ASP A 113 -11.19 -30.38 -0.55
CA ASP A 113 -12.56 -30.11 -1.00
C ASP A 113 -13.14 -28.78 -0.45
N GLY A 114 -12.27 -27.85 0.00
CA GLY A 114 -12.67 -26.57 0.58
C GLY A 114 -12.92 -26.57 2.09
N VAL A 115 -12.81 -27.72 2.78
CA VAL A 115 -12.95 -27.81 4.23
C VAL A 115 -11.59 -27.85 4.92
N VAL A 116 -11.33 -26.91 5.81
CA VAL A 116 -10.05 -26.83 6.54
C VAL A 116 -9.93 -28.00 7.49
N THR A 117 -9.03 -28.92 7.20
CA THR A 117 -8.77 -30.13 8.00
C THR A 117 -7.51 -30.05 8.83
N GLU A 118 -6.52 -29.30 8.39
CA GLU A 118 -5.23 -29.15 9.06
C GLU A 118 -4.87 -27.67 9.20
N ILE A 119 -4.38 -27.29 10.38
CA ILE A 119 -3.96 -25.91 10.70
C ILE A 119 -2.71 -26.00 11.58
N TYR A 120 -1.70 -25.20 11.22
CA TYR A 120 -0.53 -25.02 12.08
C TYR A 120 -0.29 -23.52 12.33
N PRO A 121 -0.04 -23.09 13.59
CA PRO A 121 -0.14 -23.87 14.81
C PRO A 121 -1.60 -24.20 15.16
N GLU A 122 -1.80 -25.31 15.88
CA GLU A 122 -3.13 -25.76 16.30
C GLU A 122 -3.74 -24.87 17.39
N ASP A 123 -2.90 -24.22 18.18
CA ASP A 123 -3.32 -23.41 19.34
C ASP A 123 -4.31 -22.31 18.95
N GLY A 124 -5.52 -22.41 19.52
CA GLY A 124 -6.62 -21.47 19.28
C GLY A 124 -7.35 -21.66 17.94
N ASN A 125 -6.92 -22.57 17.09
CA ASN A 125 -7.54 -22.88 15.81
C ASN A 125 -8.37 -24.17 15.89
N LYS A 126 -9.45 -24.25 15.10
CA LYS A 126 -10.33 -25.44 15.08
C LYS A 126 -10.43 -25.96 13.66
N ALA A 127 -9.61 -26.97 13.35
CA ALA A 127 -9.73 -27.72 12.12
C ALA A 127 -11.11 -28.43 12.03
N GLY A 128 -11.57 -28.72 10.82
CA GLY A 128 -12.80 -29.46 10.55
C GLY A 128 -14.11 -28.68 10.69
N LYS A 129 -14.05 -27.38 11.04
CA LYS A 129 -15.24 -26.51 11.22
C LYS A 129 -15.35 -25.36 10.23
N ILE A 130 -14.35 -25.15 9.39
CA ILE A 130 -14.31 -24.04 8.44
C ILE A 130 -14.50 -24.62 7.05
N ASP A 131 -15.71 -24.47 6.52
CA ASP A 131 -16.02 -24.78 5.13
C ASP A 131 -15.90 -23.48 4.30
N LEU A 132 -14.87 -23.41 3.50
CA LEU A 132 -14.55 -22.20 2.72
C LEU A 132 -15.47 -22.00 1.53
N ILE A 133 -16.09 -23.05 1.02
CA ILE A 133 -16.96 -23.00 -0.18
C ILE A 133 -18.36 -22.54 0.22
N HIS A 134 -18.91 -23.07 1.30
CA HIS A 134 -20.29 -22.81 1.74
C HIS A 134 -20.39 -21.73 2.81
N ASP A 135 -19.28 -21.14 3.24
CA ASP A 135 -19.27 -20.05 4.21
C ASP A 135 -19.86 -18.76 3.58
N LYS A 136 -20.71 -18.05 4.34
CA LYS A 136 -21.42 -16.85 3.87
C LYS A 136 -20.48 -15.68 3.51
N GLU A 137 -19.38 -15.55 4.23
CA GLU A 137 -18.42 -14.44 4.07
C GLU A 137 -17.26 -14.82 3.14
N ARG A 138 -16.81 -16.08 3.20
CA ARG A 138 -15.62 -16.58 2.50
C ARG A 138 -15.96 -17.28 1.20
N GLY A 139 -17.19 -17.79 1.04
CA GLY A 139 -17.58 -18.65 -0.07
C GLY A 139 -17.42 -17.99 -1.42
N LYS A 140 -17.86 -16.74 -1.57
CA LYS A 140 -17.79 -16.06 -2.86
C LYS A 140 -16.35 -15.95 -3.40
N ILE A 141 -15.40 -15.55 -2.55
CA ILE A 141 -14.00 -15.42 -2.96
C ILE A 141 -13.31 -16.78 -3.11
N SER A 142 -13.68 -17.76 -2.31
CA SER A 142 -13.14 -19.12 -2.41
C SER A 142 -13.63 -19.82 -3.68
N CYS A 143 -14.93 -19.69 -4.01
CA CYS A 143 -15.45 -20.17 -5.30
C CYS A 143 -14.78 -19.47 -6.48
N TYR A 144 -14.60 -18.16 -6.41
CA TYR A 144 -13.90 -17.42 -7.46
C TYR A 144 -12.45 -17.93 -7.65
N ALA A 145 -11.71 -18.15 -6.57
CA ALA A 145 -10.36 -18.70 -6.61
C ALA A 145 -10.36 -20.07 -7.30
N ARG A 146 -11.25 -20.98 -6.88
CA ARG A 146 -11.42 -22.30 -7.48
C ARG A 146 -11.80 -22.21 -8.95
N ASP A 147 -12.87 -21.49 -9.28
CA ASP A 147 -13.45 -21.52 -10.63
C ASP A 147 -12.57 -20.85 -11.68
N ASN A 148 -11.68 -19.94 -11.28
CA ASN A 148 -10.74 -19.25 -12.16
C ASN A 148 -9.29 -19.74 -12.04
N ASP A 149 -9.02 -20.68 -11.14
CA ASP A 149 -7.66 -21.19 -10.87
C ASP A 149 -6.67 -20.06 -10.57
N VAL A 150 -7.04 -19.19 -9.63
CA VAL A 150 -6.23 -18.02 -9.27
C VAL A 150 -6.07 -17.91 -7.75
N ILE A 151 -4.90 -17.49 -7.32
CA ILE A 151 -4.64 -17.14 -5.92
C ILE A 151 -5.45 -15.91 -5.56
N THR A 152 -6.12 -15.95 -4.43
CA THR A 152 -6.92 -14.83 -3.92
C THR A 152 -6.47 -14.41 -2.53
N MET A 153 -6.66 -13.13 -2.22
CA MET A 153 -6.45 -12.56 -0.89
C MET A 153 -7.76 -12.02 -0.33
N GLN A 154 -8.08 -12.41 0.88
CA GLN A 154 -9.25 -11.91 1.61
C GLN A 154 -8.83 -11.31 2.95
N GLY A 155 -9.43 -10.21 3.31
CA GLY A 155 -9.13 -9.43 4.51
C GLY A 155 -8.94 -7.96 4.11
N PRO A 156 -8.60 -7.09 5.05
CA PRO A 156 -8.16 -7.39 6.42
C PRO A 156 -9.31 -7.86 7.33
N PHE A 157 -9.00 -8.75 8.28
CA PHE A 157 -9.93 -9.20 9.32
C PHE A 157 -9.24 -9.36 10.68
N SER A 158 -10.01 -9.21 11.76
CA SER A 158 -9.47 -9.35 13.11
C SER A 158 -9.09 -10.80 13.41
N LEU A 159 -7.87 -11.00 13.92
CA LEU A 159 -7.37 -12.29 14.35
C LEU A 159 -7.83 -12.59 15.78
N LYS A 160 -8.12 -13.85 16.09
CA LYS A 160 -8.52 -14.26 17.45
C LYS A 160 -7.43 -14.04 18.49
N GLN A 161 -6.17 -14.15 18.07
CA GLN A 161 -4.99 -13.91 18.92
C GLN A 161 -4.60 -12.43 18.99
N GLY A 162 -5.44 -11.54 18.43
CA GLY A 162 -5.18 -10.11 18.33
C GLY A 162 -4.45 -9.72 17.04
N GLY A 163 -4.62 -8.47 16.64
CA GLY A 163 -4.08 -7.94 15.39
C GLY A 163 -4.98 -8.20 14.19
N THR A 164 -4.45 -7.92 13.01
CA THR A 164 -5.15 -7.99 11.72
C THR A 164 -4.48 -9.00 10.81
N GLY A 165 -5.27 -9.74 10.04
CA GLY A 165 -4.77 -10.74 9.10
C GLY A 165 -5.38 -10.65 7.73
N ILE A 166 -4.65 -11.19 6.77
CA ILE A 166 -5.08 -11.44 5.39
C ILE A 166 -4.94 -12.92 5.11
N ALA A 167 -5.98 -13.54 4.57
CA ALA A 167 -5.92 -14.92 4.09
C ALA A 167 -5.52 -14.95 2.62
N VAL A 168 -4.40 -15.59 2.32
CA VAL A 168 -4.01 -15.97 0.96
C VAL A 168 -4.49 -17.39 0.72
N ARG A 169 -5.25 -17.61 -0.36
CA ARG A 169 -5.77 -18.93 -0.77
C ARG A 169 -5.27 -19.27 -2.15
N ASN A 170 -4.65 -20.43 -2.27
CA ASN A 170 -4.22 -21.01 -3.53
C ASN A 170 -5.05 -22.28 -3.82
N PRO A 171 -5.85 -22.31 -4.88
CA PRO A 171 -6.57 -23.52 -5.28
C PRO A 171 -5.61 -24.54 -5.87
N VAL A 172 -5.72 -25.79 -5.42
CA VAL A 172 -4.86 -26.90 -5.81
C VAL A 172 -5.61 -27.82 -6.77
N TYR A 173 -4.98 -28.06 -7.91
CA TYR A 173 -5.51 -28.97 -8.94
C TYR A 173 -4.49 -30.05 -9.29
N VAL A 174 -4.99 -31.25 -9.60
CA VAL A 174 -4.19 -32.29 -10.20
C VAL A 174 -4.70 -32.61 -11.59
N GLU A 175 -3.79 -32.75 -12.54
CA GLU A 175 -4.11 -33.20 -13.89
C GLU A 175 -4.12 -34.72 -13.93
N GLN A 176 -5.24 -35.29 -14.36
CA GLN A 176 -5.40 -36.72 -14.53
C GLN A 176 -4.84 -37.17 -15.91
N LYS A 177 -4.59 -38.47 -16.06
CA LYS A 177 -4.01 -39.03 -17.30
C LYS A 177 -4.88 -38.78 -18.55
N ASN A 178 -6.15 -38.47 -18.37
CA ASN A 178 -7.09 -38.13 -19.45
C ASN A 178 -7.08 -36.62 -19.80
N GLY A 179 -6.23 -35.81 -19.15
CA GLY A 179 -6.17 -34.36 -19.32
C GLY A 179 -7.21 -33.58 -18.52
N GLU A 180 -8.04 -34.27 -17.72
CA GLU A 180 -9.02 -33.62 -16.84
C GLU A 180 -8.32 -33.09 -15.58
N ARG A 181 -8.66 -31.86 -15.19
CA ARG A 181 -8.15 -31.23 -13.96
C ARG A 181 -9.17 -31.40 -12.83
N THR A 182 -8.74 -32.00 -11.75
CA THR A 182 -9.57 -32.23 -10.56
C THR A 182 -9.12 -31.29 -9.44
N PHE A 183 -10.06 -30.53 -8.87
CA PHE A 183 -9.81 -29.70 -7.71
C PHE A 183 -9.60 -30.59 -6.48
N LEU A 184 -8.48 -30.42 -5.79
CA LEU A 184 -8.13 -31.15 -4.57
C LEU A 184 -8.49 -30.35 -3.30
N GLY A 185 -8.54 -29.03 -3.39
CA GLY A 185 -8.77 -28.17 -2.24
C GLY A 185 -7.97 -26.88 -2.31
N PHE A 186 -7.69 -26.31 -1.13
CA PHE A 186 -6.88 -25.09 -1.02
C PHE A 186 -5.67 -25.30 -0.10
N THR A 187 -4.57 -24.68 -0.45
CA THR A 187 -3.52 -24.32 0.50
C THR A 187 -3.71 -22.87 0.92
N ILE A 188 -3.53 -22.59 2.21
CA ILE A 188 -3.88 -21.28 2.77
C ILE A 188 -2.78 -20.84 3.71
N VAL A 189 -2.43 -19.56 3.62
CA VAL A 189 -1.62 -18.89 4.64
C VAL A 189 -2.38 -17.68 5.19
N ILE A 190 -2.40 -17.55 6.49
CA ILE A 190 -2.88 -16.33 7.15
C ILE A 190 -1.67 -15.47 7.48
N ILE A 191 -1.62 -14.30 6.90
CA ILE A 191 -0.54 -13.33 7.03
C ILE A 191 -0.97 -12.25 8.01
N ARG A 192 -0.10 -11.88 8.94
CA ARG A 192 -0.32 -10.78 9.88
C ARG A 192 0.04 -9.44 9.24
N VAL A 193 -0.84 -8.46 9.42
CA VAL A 193 -0.63 -7.08 9.01
C VAL A 193 -0.60 -6.22 10.29
N PRO A 194 0.36 -5.35 10.49
CA PRO A 194 1.39 -4.88 9.54
C PRO A 194 2.69 -5.71 9.49
N ASP A 195 2.80 -6.79 10.22
CA ASP A 195 4.07 -7.52 10.47
C ASP A 195 4.81 -7.87 9.17
N ILE A 196 4.09 -8.32 8.13
CA ILE A 196 4.70 -8.65 6.83
C ILE A 196 5.39 -7.44 6.17
N PHE A 197 4.98 -6.23 6.49
CA PHE A 197 5.51 -4.99 5.92
C PHE A 197 6.44 -4.24 6.90
N ALA A 198 6.88 -4.88 7.97
CA ALA A 198 7.59 -4.22 9.08
C ALA A 198 8.80 -3.39 8.60
N ASP A 199 9.61 -3.93 7.70
CA ASP A 199 10.81 -3.25 7.19
C ASP A 199 10.45 -2.04 6.32
N SER A 200 9.46 -2.18 5.44
CA SER A 200 8.97 -1.08 4.60
C SER A 200 8.31 0.02 5.42
N ILE A 201 7.49 -0.36 6.41
CA ILE A 201 6.83 0.57 7.33
C ILE A 201 7.87 1.32 8.17
N LYS A 202 8.87 0.62 8.70
CA LYS A 202 9.96 1.25 9.46
C LYS A 202 10.68 2.29 8.61
N SER A 203 11.03 1.96 7.38
CA SER A 203 11.70 2.89 6.47
C SER A 203 10.85 4.11 6.16
N LEU A 204 9.55 3.96 5.90
CA LEU A 204 8.63 5.08 5.70
C LEU A 204 8.57 6.00 6.93
N THR A 205 8.51 5.40 8.13
CA THR A 205 8.49 6.13 9.40
C THR A 205 9.81 6.86 9.66
N ASP A 206 10.95 6.23 9.40
CA ASP A 206 12.28 6.83 9.57
C ASP A 206 12.47 8.07 8.67
N PHE A 207 11.84 8.10 7.51
CA PHE A 207 11.79 9.26 6.61
C PHE A 207 10.63 10.23 6.90
N SER A 208 9.85 9.99 7.96
CA SER A 208 8.69 10.81 8.34
C SER A 208 7.62 10.90 7.25
N TYR A 209 7.46 9.83 6.44
CA TYR A 209 6.36 9.74 5.51
C TYR A 209 5.08 9.28 6.20
N GLU A 210 3.99 9.91 5.84
CA GLU A 210 2.65 9.41 6.11
C GLU A 210 2.23 8.51 4.94
N TYR A 211 1.60 7.38 5.26
CA TYR A 211 1.27 6.39 4.25
C TYR A 211 -0.08 5.72 4.54
N LYS A 212 -0.68 5.23 3.47
CA LYS A 212 -1.92 4.44 3.50
C LYS A 212 -1.79 3.29 2.50
N LEU A 213 -1.95 2.07 3.00
CA LEU A 213 -1.99 0.87 2.19
C LEU A 213 -3.43 0.48 1.95
N SER A 214 -3.81 0.34 0.71
CA SER A 214 -5.15 -0.08 0.29
C SER A 214 -5.06 -1.25 -0.68
N LYS A 215 -6.09 -2.10 -0.71
CA LYS A 215 -6.25 -3.15 -1.70
C LYS A 215 -7.65 -3.12 -2.29
N SER A 216 -7.87 -3.75 -3.44
CA SER A 216 -9.23 -3.95 -3.93
C SER A 216 -10.02 -4.87 -2.99
N ILE A 217 -11.31 -4.62 -2.82
CA ILE A 217 -12.19 -5.42 -1.95
C ILE A 217 -12.26 -6.86 -2.46
N ALA A 218 -12.33 -7.03 -3.77
CA ALA A 218 -12.41 -8.34 -4.41
C ALA A 218 -11.82 -8.29 -5.83
N PRO A 219 -11.41 -9.42 -6.42
CA PRO A 219 -10.84 -9.46 -7.77
C PRO A 219 -11.78 -8.94 -8.88
N TRP A 220 -13.07 -8.86 -8.61
CA TRP A 220 -14.11 -8.37 -9.53
C TRP A 220 -14.62 -6.97 -9.17
N ASP A 221 -14.00 -6.29 -8.21
CA ASP A 221 -14.46 -4.99 -7.68
C ASP A 221 -13.30 -3.99 -7.70
N GLU A 222 -13.52 -2.85 -8.33
CA GLU A 222 -12.53 -1.77 -8.41
C GLU A 222 -12.52 -0.87 -7.16
N THR A 223 -13.40 -1.13 -6.19
CA THR A 223 -13.43 -0.40 -4.91
C THR A 223 -12.26 -0.83 -4.04
N TYR A 224 -11.62 0.14 -3.41
CA TYR A 224 -10.49 -0.11 -2.51
C TYR A 224 -10.90 0.00 -1.05
N GLU A 225 -10.37 -0.89 -0.23
CA GLU A 225 -10.44 -0.83 1.23
C GLU A 225 -9.06 -0.62 1.84
N GLU A 226 -9.02 0.10 2.97
CA GLU A 226 -7.78 0.31 3.71
C GLU A 226 -7.35 -0.98 4.41
N VAL A 227 -6.08 -1.33 4.23
CA VAL A 227 -5.43 -2.47 4.91
C VAL A 227 -4.69 -1.99 6.14
N TYR A 228 -3.92 -0.91 6.01
CA TYR A 228 -3.13 -0.33 7.07
C TYR A 228 -2.71 1.11 6.72
N GLY A 229 -2.55 1.98 7.72
CA GLY A 229 -2.10 3.36 7.49
C GLY A 229 -1.67 4.06 8.76
N SER A 230 -0.88 5.12 8.59
CA SER A 230 -0.39 5.97 9.69
C SER A 230 -1.29 7.17 9.95
N VAL A 231 -2.16 7.55 9.00
CA VAL A 231 -2.93 8.80 9.02
C VAL A 231 -4.35 8.60 8.54
N VAL A 232 -5.25 9.39 9.14
CA VAL A 232 -6.68 9.40 8.81
C VAL A 232 -6.98 10.18 7.53
N GLU A 233 -6.25 11.28 7.29
CA GLU A 233 -6.47 12.15 6.13
C GLU A 233 -5.13 12.57 5.51
N MET A 234 -4.99 12.35 4.21
CA MET A 234 -3.79 12.73 3.45
C MET A 234 -4.04 14.01 2.67
N ILE A 235 -3.09 14.93 2.76
CA ILE A 235 -3.07 16.16 1.97
C ILE A 235 -2.10 15.97 0.81
N ASP A 236 -2.59 16.11 -0.43
CA ASP A 236 -1.80 15.97 -1.67
C ASP A 236 -1.02 14.63 -1.76
N PRO A 237 -1.71 13.47 -1.72
CA PRO A 237 -1.05 12.17 -1.79
C PRO A 237 -0.38 11.92 -3.13
N VAL A 238 0.69 11.11 -3.12
CA VAL A 238 1.28 10.50 -4.31
C VAL A 238 0.95 9.00 -4.32
N THR A 239 0.64 8.44 -5.49
CA THR A 239 0.23 7.04 -5.70
C THR A 239 1.06 6.38 -6.78
#